data_a7bdf2ae6622371ef80723c0913c7032
#
_entry.id   a7bdf2ae6622371ef80723c0913c7032
#
_cell.length_a   1.000
_cell.length_b   1.000
_cell.length_c   1.000
_cell.angle_alpha   90.00
_cell.angle_beta   90.00
_cell.angle_gamma   90.00
#
_symmetry.space_group_name_H-M   'P 1'
#
loop_
_entity.id
_entity.type
_entity.pdbx_description
1 polymer ?
#
loop_
_entity_poly.entity_id
_entity_poly.type
_entity_poly.pdbx_seq_one_letter_code
_entity_poly.pdbx_strand_id
1 'polypeptide(L)'
;MCTTYLATTIINELKMNKIDIVGFPRLIRLNPFARFKTRGNGAVSFKIYLDNDISIDLIKKIVISNVEKLSMMDHENTNPGVVFYKGELNKKIENYSFKAIYSIITIKEAEKFVNEIGAEIHKFKKGRGIIGSLAAIGCPLKDHTYELIGYRKKENFGVKRTINYDSVVLMNKKTYPKTFENIDNNYIAIEPRTPCPVLYGIRGEDPEILKTAKNFLKVNEEMDTFTIFKTNQHTDMHLQKIDKIDKMEKYGSYIVNGTIIDNPHVIGGGHVFFKVSDESGEIEVGAYEPTKDFRKTIKKLIKGDQVQLFGGIGCNGTFNLEKIKILFLNKKQILKNPKCHCGKTMTSAGLKKGFKCKNCGFKLPNGEKIAIIEDRELIENSYYETPTSARRHLSKPLIRMKE
;
A
#
# COMPACT_ATOMS: atom_id res chain seq x y z
N MET A 1 -0.12 -21.15 -2.51
CA MET A 1 -1.54 -20.92 -2.90
C MET A 1 -1.95 -19.48 -2.65
N CYS A 2 -2.85 -18.93 -3.46
CA CYS A 2 -3.43 -17.59 -3.27
C CYS A 2 -4.63 -17.69 -2.31
N THR A 3 -4.59 -16.97 -1.19
CA THR A 3 -5.64 -17.03 -0.14
C THR A 3 -7.01 -16.61 -0.67
N THR A 4 -7.07 -15.63 -1.58
CA THR A 4 -8.34 -15.19 -2.17
C THR A 4 -8.93 -16.22 -3.13
N TYR A 5 -8.10 -16.93 -3.91
CA TYR A 5 -8.55 -18.05 -4.75
C TYR A 5 -9.09 -19.20 -3.90
N LEU A 6 -8.38 -19.58 -2.84
CA LEU A 6 -8.84 -20.59 -1.88
C LEU A 6 -10.21 -20.21 -1.29
N ALA A 7 -10.36 -18.98 -0.83
CA ALA A 7 -11.63 -18.51 -0.27
C ALA A 7 -12.77 -18.53 -1.30
N THR A 8 -12.49 -18.13 -2.56
CA THR A 8 -13.48 -18.19 -3.65
C THR A 8 -13.91 -19.63 -3.93
N THR A 9 -12.97 -20.59 -3.95
CA THR A 9 -13.29 -22.02 -4.13
C THR A 9 -14.17 -22.53 -3.01
N ILE A 10 -13.84 -22.20 -1.75
CA ILE A 10 -14.67 -22.58 -0.58
C ILE A 10 -16.07 -21.99 -0.69
N ILE A 11 -16.20 -20.70 -1.01
CA ILE A 11 -17.49 -20.02 -1.15
C ILE A 11 -18.33 -20.65 -2.25
N ASN A 12 -17.73 -21.02 -3.39
CA ASN A 12 -18.44 -21.70 -4.46
C ASN A 12 -18.91 -23.09 -4.06
N GLU A 13 -18.10 -23.86 -3.32
CA GLU A 13 -18.51 -25.17 -2.80
C GLU A 13 -19.61 -25.07 -1.75
N LEU A 14 -19.56 -24.08 -0.87
CA LEU A 14 -20.65 -23.78 0.08
C LEU A 14 -21.95 -23.49 -0.66
N LYS A 15 -21.92 -22.65 -1.70
CA LYS A 15 -23.10 -22.34 -2.54
C LYS A 15 -23.67 -23.57 -3.22
N MET A 16 -22.83 -24.47 -3.74
CA MET A 16 -23.29 -25.73 -4.31
C MET A 16 -24.03 -26.60 -3.27
N ASN A 17 -23.69 -26.46 -2.00
CA ASN A 17 -24.38 -27.08 -0.87
C ASN A 17 -25.51 -26.22 -0.28
N LYS A 18 -25.98 -25.20 -1.02
CA LYS A 18 -27.06 -24.27 -0.62
C LYS A 18 -26.73 -23.44 0.64
N ILE A 19 -25.46 -23.22 0.91
CA ILE A 19 -24.98 -22.40 2.02
C ILE A 19 -24.46 -21.08 1.47
N ASP A 20 -25.22 -20.01 1.68
CA ASP A 20 -24.85 -18.67 1.23
C ASP A 20 -24.05 -17.90 2.29
N ILE A 21 -23.14 -17.05 1.81
CA ILE A 21 -22.45 -16.09 2.67
C ILE A 21 -23.25 -14.80 2.80
N VAL A 22 -23.12 -14.14 3.95
CA VAL A 22 -23.75 -12.85 4.23
C VAL A 22 -22.88 -11.70 3.70
N GLY A 23 -23.39 -10.99 2.70
CA GLY A 23 -22.69 -9.86 2.09
C GLY A 23 -21.45 -10.27 1.29
N PHE A 24 -20.39 -9.44 1.34
CA PHE A 24 -19.15 -9.69 0.64
C PHE A 24 -18.13 -10.38 1.54
N PRO A 25 -17.34 -11.35 1.02
CA PRO A 25 -16.17 -11.85 1.74
C PRO A 25 -15.19 -10.70 1.98
N ARG A 26 -14.47 -10.78 3.07
CA ARG A 26 -13.59 -9.72 3.56
C ARG A 26 -12.12 -10.08 3.32
N LEU A 27 -11.40 -9.24 2.62
CA LEU A 27 -9.95 -9.37 2.41
C LEU A 27 -9.23 -8.33 3.28
N ILE A 28 -8.61 -8.79 4.35
CA ILE A 28 -7.94 -7.92 5.31
C ILE A 28 -6.43 -8.00 5.13
N ARG A 29 -5.82 -6.86 4.87
CA ARG A 29 -4.37 -6.69 4.86
C ARG A 29 -3.88 -6.41 6.27
N LEU A 30 -2.79 -7.06 6.64
CA LEU A 30 -2.19 -7.00 7.97
C LEU A 30 -0.89 -6.19 7.93
N ASN A 31 -0.17 -6.14 9.05
CA ASN A 31 1.07 -5.40 9.19
C ASN A 31 2.02 -5.62 8.00
N PRO A 32 2.38 -4.54 7.28
CA PRO A 32 3.20 -4.65 6.07
C PRO A 32 4.66 -5.04 6.34
N PHE A 33 5.13 -4.94 7.59
CA PHE A 33 6.50 -5.25 8.01
C PHE A 33 6.66 -6.62 8.66
N ALA A 34 5.58 -7.41 8.79
CA ALA A 34 5.67 -8.76 9.34
C ALA A 34 6.68 -9.61 8.56
N ARG A 35 7.66 -10.21 9.26
CA ARG A 35 8.74 -10.98 8.64
C ARG A 35 8.24 -12.25 7.96
N PHE A 36 7.38 -13.00 8.65
CA PHE A 36 6.86 -14.28 8.17
C PHE A 36 5.47 -14.08 7.55
N LYS A 37 5.43 -13.60 6.34
CA LYS A 37 4.19 -13.34 5.60
C LYS A 37 4.29 -13.84 4.17
N THR A 38 3.15 -14.11 3.56
CA THR A 38 2.99 -14.13 2.11
C THR A 38 3.04 -12.70 1.56
N ARG A 39 3.23 -12.52 0.26
CA ARG A 39 3.49 -11.21 -0.36
C ARG A 39 2.58 -10.09 0.12
N GLY A 40 1.28 -10.29 0.07
CA GLY A 40 0.31 -9.25 0.40
C GLY A 40 -0.10 -9.22 1.86
N ASN A 41 0.41 -10.13 2.71
CA ASN A 41 0.03 -10.32 4.11
C ASN A 41 -1.48 -10.15 4.33
N GLY A 42 -2.28 -10.93 3.62
CA GLY A 42 -3.73 -10.84 3.67
C GLY A 42 -4.36 -12.10 4.22
N ALA A 43 -5.45 -11.91 4.95
CA ALA A 43 -6.34 -12.97 5.40
C ALA A 43 -7.75 -12.72 4.88
N VAL A 44 -8.54 -13.79 4.75
CA VAL A 44 -9.92 -13.70 4.28
C VAL A 44 -10.85 -14.22 5.36
N SER A 45 -11.98 -13.54 5.55
CA SER A 45 -13.10 -14.03 6.33
C SER A 45 -14.41 -13.83 5.58
N PHE A 46 -15.40 -14.63 5.90
CA PHE A 46 -16.78 -14.46 5.45
C PHE A 46 -17.73 -14.89 6.55
N LYS A 47 -18.93 -14.35 6.53
CA LYS A 47 -19.99 -14.64 7.48
C LYS A 47 -21.03 -15.54 6.83
N ILE A 48 -21.47 -16.56 7.57
CA ILE A 48 -22.58 -17.43 7.20
C ILE A 48 -23.68 -17.21 8.23
N TYR A 49 -24.92 -17.11 7.76
CA TYR A 49 -26.07 -17.18 8.65
C TYR A 49 -26.42 -18.66 8.86
N LEU A 50 -26.54 -19.08 10.10
CA LEU A 50 -26.92 -20.46 10.45
C LEU A 50 -28.40 -20.50 10.76
N ASP A 51 -29.15 -21.24 9.98
CA ASP A 51 -30.51 -21.69 10.31
C ASP A 51 -30.47 -23.15 10.79
N ASN A 52 -31.64 -23.69 11.13
CA ASN A 52 -31.74 -25.04 11.71
C ASN A 52 -31.35 -26.16 10.74
N ASP A 53 -31.32 -25.90 9.45
CA ASP A 53 -31.07 -26.89 8.40
C ASP A 53 -29.58 -26.96 7.99
N ILE A 54 -28.77 -25.97 8.42
CA ILE A 54 -27.35 -25.88 8.03
C ILE A 54 -26.46 -26.60 9.08
N SER A 55 -25.82 -27.68 8.65
CA SER A 55 -24.83 -28.40 9.47
C SER A 55 -23.51 -27.63 9.59
N ILE A 56 -23.16 -27.24 10.81
CA ILE A 56 -21.86 -26.64 11.14
C ILE A 56 -20.70 -27.58 10.76
N ASP A 57 -20.87 -28.89 10.97
CA ASP A 57 -19.85 -29.90 10.66
C ASP A 57 -19.61 -30.00 9.16
N LEU A 58 -20.64 -29.87 8.34
CA LEU A 58 -20.49 -29.78 6.88
C LEU A 58 -19.67 -28.55 6.47
N ILE A 59 -19.97 -27.39 7.04
CA ILE A 59 -19.21 -26.15 6.78
C ILE A 59 -17.74 -26.37 7.14
N LYS A 60 -17.46 -26.86 8.34
CA LYS A 60 -16.09 -27.14 8.81
C LYS A 60 -15.37 -28.11 7.87
N LYS A 61 -16.03 -29.18 7.48
CA LYS A 61 -15.48 -30.18 6.55
C LYS A 61 -15.12 -29.57 5.21
N ILE A 62 -16.01 -28.77 4.60
CA ILE A 62 -15.75 -28.08 3.34
C ILE A 62 -14.56 -27.14 3.48
N VAL A 63 -14.52 -26.30 4.51
CA VAL A 63 -13.44 -25.33 4.71
C VAL A 63 -12.10 -26.03 4.93
N ILE A 64 -12.03 -26.98 5.86
CA ILE A 64 -10.77 -27.66 6.23
C ILE A 64 -10.22 -28.46 5.03
N SER A 65 -11.06 -29.26 4.35
CA SER A 65 -10.61 -30.06 3.21
C SER A 65 -10.09 -29.22 2.04
N ASN A 66 -10.73 -28.07 1.76
CA ASN A 66 -10.22 -27.16 0.73
C ASN A 66 -8.90 -26.49 1.12
N VAL A 67 -8.75 -26.09 2.39
CA VAL A 67 -7.47 -25.54 2.87
C VAL A 67 -6.37 -26.57 2.75
N GLU A 68 -6.61 -27.80 3.13
CA GLU A 68 -5.65 -28.90 3.01
C GLU A 68 -5.28 -29.18 1.54
N LYS A 69 -6.29 -29.38 0.70
CA LYS A 69 -6.12 -29.74 -0.72
C LYS A 69 -5.46 -28.66 -1.55
N LEU A 70 -5.78 -27.39 -1.29
CA LEU A 70 -5.37 -26.27 -2.13
C LEU A 70 -4.16 -25.50 -1.58
N SER A 71 -3.73 -25.70 -0.35
CA SER A 71 -2.52 -25.08 0.17
C SER A 71 -1.27 -25.84 -0.28
N MET A 72 -0.21 -25.08 -0.61
CA MET A 72 1.08 -25.67 -0.99
C MET A 72 1.82 -26.12 0.30
N MET A 73 1.42 -27.25 0.86
CA MET A 73 1.91 -27.72 2.16
C MET A 73 3.40 -28.04 2.16
N ASP A 74 3.98 -28.42 1.03
CA ASP A 74 5.41 -28.71 0.88
C ASP A 74 6.29 -27.46 1.01
N HIS A 75 5.71 -26.28 0.79
CA HIS A 75 6.45 -25.03 0.92
C HIS A 75 6.63 -24.66 2.41
N GLU A 76 7.88 -24.42 2.81
CA GLU A 76 8.26 -24.19 4.22
C GLU A 76 7.47 -23.05 4.88
N ASN A 77 7.26 -21.95 4.14
CA ASN A 77 6.59 -20.75 4.65
C ASN A 77 5.05 -20.83 4.59
N THR A 78 4.47 -21.92 4.07
CA THR A 78 3.03 -22.15 4.06
C THR A 78 2.60 -22.76 5.40
N ASN A 79 1.89 -21.99 6.20
CA ASN A 79 1.44 -22.38 7.54
C ASN A 79 -0.02 -21.95 7.72
N PRO A 80 -1.01 -22.58 7.04
CA PRO A 80 -2.40 -22.18 7.09
C PRO A 80 -2.99 -22.33 8.49
N GLY A 81 -4.00 -21.51 8.76
CA GLY A 81 -4.81 -21.60 9.97
C GLY A 81 -6.21 -21.11 9.68
N VAL A 82 -7.18 -21.82 10.19
CA VAL A 82 -8.61 -21.52 10.07
C VAL A 82 -9.15 -21.20 11.46
N VAL A 83 -10.04 -20.23 11.53
CA VAL A 83 -10.75 -19.87 12.76
C VAL A 83 -12.24 -19.85 12.47
N PHE A 84 -12.99 -20.56 13.29
CA PHE A 84 -14.44 -20.53 13.32
C PHE A 84 -14.88 -19.80 14.59
N TYR A 85 -15.68 -18.75 14.42
CA TYR A 85 -16.20 -17.95 15.51
C TYR A 85 -17.70 -17.84 15.41
N LYS A 86 -18.40 -18.19 16.49
CA LYS A 86 -19.85 -18.06 16.64
C LYS A 86 -20.13 -16.97 17.66
N GLY A 87 -20.76 -15.90 17.25
CA GLY A 87 -21.11 -14.79 18.12
C GLY A 87 -21.04 -13.45 17.42
N GLU A 88 -21.34 -12.39 18.16
CA GLU A 88 -21.26 -11.01 17.68
C GLU A 88 -19.84 -10.46 17.83
N LEU A 89 -19.48 -9.58 16.89
CA LEU A 89 -18.21 -8.86 16.96
C LEU A 89 -18.27 -7.84 18.11
N ASN A 90 -17.25 -7.87 18.95
CA ASN A 90 -17.12 -6.97 20.08
C ASN A 90 -15.79 -6.22 20.06
N LYS A 91 -15.63 -5.27 20.98
CA LYS A 91 -14.46 -4.41 21.05
C LYS A 91 -13.13 -5.16 21.25
N LYS A 92 -13.15 -6.32 21.95
CA LYS A 92 -11.94 -7.14 22.13
C LYS A 92 -11.44 -7.67 20.78
N ILE A 93 -12.34 -8.18 19.94
CA ILE A 93 -12.02 -8.75 18.63
C ILE A 93 -11.56 -7.64 17.67
N GLU A 94 -12.20 -6.45 17.70
CA GLU A 94 -11.73 -5.29 16.96
C GLU A 94 -10.31 -4.87 17.37
N ASN A 95 -10.04 -4.78 18.66
CA ASN A 95 -8.73 -4.40 19.19
C ASN A 95 -7.63 -5.39 18.77
N TYR A 96 -7.94 -6.69 18.77
CA TYR A 96 -7.03 -7.70 18.24
C TYR A 96 -6.72 -7.46 16.76
N SER A 97 -7.72 -7.15 15.95
CA SER A 97 -7.53 -6.85 14.54
C SER A 97 -6.62 -5.64 14.32
N PHE A 98 -6.85 -4.55 15.05
CA PHE A 98 -5.97 -3.39 15.00
C PHE A 98 -4.55 -3.75 15.42
N LYS A 99 -4.37 -4.51 16.50
CA LYS A 99 -3.05 -4.98 16.93
C LYS A 99 -2.33 -5.75 15.82
N ALA A 100 -3.03 -6.63 15.10
CA ALA A 100 -2.45 -7.41 13.99
C ALA A 100 -2.10 -6.55 12.75
N ILE A 101 -2.73 -5.39 12.61
CA ILE A 101 -2.45 -4.42 11.54
C ILE A 101 -1.31 -3.48 11.93
N TYR A 102 -1.23 -3.07 13.19
CA TYR A 102 -0.25 -2.10 13.69
C TYR A 102 1.08 -2.73 14.11
N SER A 103 1.06 -3.95 14.64
CA SER A 103 2.22 -4.59 15.27
C SER A 103 2.35 -6.06 14.88
N ILE A 104 3.36 -6.71 15.45
CA ILE A 104 3.61 -8.14 15.27
C ILE A 104 2.96 -8.91 16.39
N ILE A 105 2.12 -9.89 16.05
CA ILE A 105 1.49 -10.82 16.99
C ILE A 105 2.18 -12.18 16.89
N THR A 106 2.43 -12.81 18.04
CA THR A 106 2.95 -14.17 18.13
C THR A 106 1.82 -15.22 18.04
N ILE A 107 2.19 -16.45 17.67
CA ILE A 107 1.20 -17.57 17.65
C ILE A 107 0.62 -17.80 19.06
N LYS A 108 1.46 -17.73 20.10
CA LYS A 108 1.01 -17.91 21.50
C LYS A 108 -0.02 -16.86 21.92
N GLU A 109 0.17 -15.60 21.55
CA GLU A 109 -0.81 -14.54 21.80
C GLU A 109 -2.13 -14.81 21.06
N ALA A 110 -2.06 -15.28 19.81
CA ALA A 110 -3.24 -15.62 19.04
C ALA A 110 -4.01 -16.80 19.66
N GLU A 111 -3.32 -17.84 20.10
CA GLU A 111 -3.91 -19.01 20.77
C GLU A 111 -4.56 -18.63 22.10
N LYS A 112 -3.90 -17.80 22.90
CA LYS A 112 -4.50 -17.26 24.13
C LYS A 112 -5.80 -16.50 23.82
N PHE A 113 -5.77 -15.63 22.81
CA PHE A 113 -6.94 -14.86 22.42
C PHE A 113 -8.09 -15.73 21.89
N VAL A 114 -7.79 -16.81 21.14
CA VAL A 114 -8.78 -17.82 20.72
C VAL A 114 -9.56 -18.37 21.92
N ASN A 115 -8.84 -18.79 22.97
CA ASN A 115 -9.46 -19.31 24.18
C ASN A 115 -10.31 -18.25 24.90
N GLU A 116 -9.85 -17.00 24.93
CA GLU A 116 -10.58 -15.90 25.58
C GLU A 116 -11.93 -15.57 24.91
N ILE A 117 -12.04 -15.77 23.59
CA ILE A 117 -13.27 -15.48 22.82
C ILE A 117 -14.10 -16.73 22.53
N GLY A 118 -13.65 -17.91 22.96
CA GLY A 118 -14.34 -19.17 22.69
C GLY A 118 -14.39 -19.53 21.20
N ALA A 119 -13.40 -19.14 20.41
CA ALA A 119 -13.33 -19.52 19.01
C ALA A 119 -12.73 -20.91 18.82
N GLU A 120 -13.08 -21.58 17.75
CA GLU A 120 -12.51 -22.88 17.37
C GLU A 120 -11.47 -22.68 16.27
N ILE A 121 -10.34 -23.37 16.36
CA ILE A 121 -9.24 -23.27 15.40
C ILE A 121 -8.88 -24.62 14.79
N HIS A 122 -8.44 -24.56 13.53
CA HIS A 122 -7.77 -25.66 12.87
C HIS A 122 -6.43 -25.18 12.32
N LYS A 123 -5.32 -25.80 12.76
CA LYS A 123 -3.96 -25.44 12.38
C LYS A 123 -3.35 -26.48 11.47
N PHE A 124 -2.73 -26.02 10.39
CA PHE A 124 -1.87 -26.84 9.55
C PHE A 124 -0.42 -26.42 9.77
N LYS A 125 0.46 -27.41 9.94
CA LYS A 125 1.89 -27.20 10.25
C LYS A 125 2.04 -26.31 11.51
N LYS A 126 2.73 -25.16 11.40
CA LYS A 126 2.91 -24.19 12.50
C LYS A 126 1.65 -23.36 12.78
N GLY A 127 0.62 -23.42 11.93
CA GLY A 127 -0.67 -22.77 12.13
C GLY A 127 -0.63 -21.24 12.24
N ARG A 128 0.42 -20.58 11.75
CA ARG A 128 0.56 -19.11 11.84
C ARG A 128 -0.62 -18.35 11.24
N GLY A 129 -1.33 -18.94 10.27
CA GLY A 129 -2.50 -18.35 9.63
C GLY A 129 -3.62 -17.96 10.58
N ILE A 130 -3.71 -18.54 11.79
CA ILE A 130 -4.73 -18.17 12.79
C ILE A 130 -4.65 -16.70 13.19
N ILE A 131 -3.46 -16.09 13.20
CA ILE A 131 -3.27 -14.66 13.50
C ILE A 131 -4.08 -13.80 12.53
N GLY A 132 -3.90 -14.08 11.23
CA GLY A 132 -4.60 -13.34 10.20
C GLY A 132 -6.10 -13.66 10.14
N SER A 133 -6.49 -14.91 10.36
CA SER A 133 -7.89 -15.32 10.38
C SER A 133 -8.67 -14.61 11.48
N LEU A 134 -8.14 -14.55 12.70
CA LEU A 134 -8.71 -13.78 13.81
C LEU A 134 -8.83 -12.29 13.47
N ALA A 135 -7.77 -11.71 12.91
CA ALA A 135 -7.79 -10.30 12.51
C ALA A 135 -8.82 -10.02 11.41
N ALA A 136 -8.99 -10.95 10.45
CA ALA A 136 -9.98 -10.79 9.39
C ALA A 136 -11.42 -10.86 9.90
N ILE A 137 -11.68 -11.64 10.95
CA ILE A 137 -12.99 -11.68 11.61
C ILE A 137 -13.31 -10.32 12.22
N GLY A 138 -12.40 -9.72 12.99
CA GLY A 138 -12.67 -8.55 13.82
C GLY A 138 -12.47 -7.19 13.15
N CYS A 139 -11.88 -7.10 11.97
CA CYS A 139 -11.54 -5.81 11.36
C CYS A 139 -12.80 -4.95 11.08
N PRO A 140 -12.95 -3.73 11.62
CA PRO A 140 -14.21 -3.01 11.58
C PRO A 140 -14.57 -2.37 10.23
N LEU A 141 -13.70 -2.33 9.24
CA LEU A 141 -13.93 -1.81 7.87
C LEU A 141 -14.82 -0.54 7.80
N LYS A 142 -14.61 0.43 8.70
CA LYS A 142 -15.31 1.73 8.70
C LYS A 142 -14.99 2.50 7.42
N ASP A 143 -13.70 2.72 7.13
CA ASP A 143 -13.23 3.03 5.78
C ASP A 143 -12.86 1.71 5.07
N HIS A 144 -13.26 1.56 3.83
CA HIS A 144 -13.06 0.35 3.06
C HIS A 144 -13.08 0.63 1.57
N THR A 145 -12.57 -0.30 0.82
CA THR A 145 -12.70 -0.38 -0.64
C THR A 145 -13.21 -1.76 -1.02
N TYR A 146 -13.43 -1.95 -2.31
CA TYR A 146 -13.74 -3.25 -2.88
C TYR A 146 -12.68 -3.65 -3.89
N GLU A 147 -12.39 -4.95 -3.98
CA GLU A 147 -11.53 -5.52 -5.02
C GLU A 147 -12.27 -6.66 -5.71
N LEU A 148 -12.55 -6.49 -7.01
CA LEU A 148 -13.01 -7.58 -7.86
C LEU A 148 -11.78 -8.34 -8.35
N ILE A 149 -11.68 -9.61 -7.97
CA ILE A 149 -10.58 -10.48 -8.39
C ILE A 149 -11.14 -11.55 -9.33
N GLY A 150 -10.73 -11.50 -10.60
CA GLY A 150 -10.98 -12.54 -11.59
C GLY A 150 -9.93 -13.64 -11.52
N TYR A 151 -10.37 -14.90 -11.68
CA TYR A 151 -9.50 -16.06 -11.62
C TYR A 151 -9.46 -16.78 -12.97
N ARG A 152 -8.29 -17.38 -13.22
CA ARG A 152 -7.99 -18.14 -14.42
C ARG A 152 -8.45 -19.59 -14.28
N LYS A 153 -8.75 -20.23 -15.39
CA LYS A 153 -8.85 -21.70 -15.44
C LYS A 153 -7.50 -22.32 -15.08
N LYS A 154 -7.52 -23.53 -14.48
CA LYS A 154 -6.32 -24.19 -13.94
C LYS A 154 -5.23 -24.43 -14.99
N GLU A 155 -5.63 -24.75 -16.22
CA GLU A 155 -4.71 -24.95 -17.35
C GLU A 155 -3.85 -23.70 -17.68
N ASN A 156 -4.34 -22.52 -17.31
CA ASN A 156 -3.62 -21.25 -17.54
C ASN A 156 -2.71 -20.82 -16.36
N PHE A 157 -2.65 -21.60 -15.27
CA PHE A 157 -1.79 -21.26 -14.15
C PHE A 157 -0.32 -21.32 -14.56
N GLY A 158 0.42 -20.24 -14.30
CA GLY A 158 1.83 -20.12 -14.70
C GLY A 158 2.05 -19.57 -16.12
N VAL A 159 1.04 -19.61 -17.00
CA VAL A 159 1.14 -19.04 -18.34
C VAL A 159 1.12 -17.51 -18.28
N LYS A 160 1.80 -16.82 -19.21
CA LYS A 160 1.76 -15.36 -19.32
C LYS A 160 0.33 -14.89 -19.59
N ARG A 161 -0.12 -13.88 -18.89
CA ARG A 161 -1.42 -13.22 -19.13
C ARG A 161 -1.34 -12.31 -20.33
N THR A 162 -2.47 -12.10 -20.99
CA THR A 162 -2.58 -11.13 -22.09
C THR A 162 -3.88 -10.35 -21.91
N ILE A 163 -3.76 -9.20 -21.27
CA ILE A 163 -4.86 -8.22 -21.14
C ILE A 163 -4.62 -7.13 -22.17
N ASN A 164 -5.64 -6.80 -22.93
CA ASN A 164 -5.54 -5.75 -23.95
C ASN A 164 -5.39 -4.38 -23.28
N TYR A 165 -4.28 -3.69 -23.54
CA TYR A 165 -3.94 -2.40 -22.93
C TYR A 165 -5.01 -1.34 -23.22
N ASP A 166 -5.48 -1.21 -24.46
CA ASP A 166 -6.47 -0.20 -24.83
C ASP A 166 -7.80 -0.42 -24.13
N SER A 167 -8.15 -1.67 -23.84
CA SER A 167 -9.34 -2.00 -23.06
C SER A 167 -9.22 -1.53 -21.60
N VAL A 168 -8.03 -1.61 -21.01
CA VAL A 168 -7.77 -1.09 -19.66
C VAL A 168 -7.77 0.44 -19.65
N VAL A 169 -7.23 1.08 -20.68
CA VAL A 169 -7.30 2.55 -20.86
C VAL A 169 -8.75 3.01 -20.97
N LEU A 170 -9.57 2.33 -21.79
CA LEU A 170 -10.98 2.61 -21.92
C LEU A 170 -11.73 2.43 -20.60
N MET A 171 -11.50 1.31 -19.91
CA MET A 171 -12.06 1.05 -18.59
C MET A 171 -11.71 2.19 -17.63
N ASN A 172 -10.41 2.53 -17.53
CA ASN A 172 -9.95 3.60 -16.66
C ASN A 172 -10.64 4.94 -16.99
N LYS A 173 -10.71 5.32 -18.26
CA LYS A 173 -11.39 6.55 -18.70
C LYS A 173 -12.87 6.59 -18.30
N LYS A 174 -13.55 5.44 -18.29
CA LYS A 174 -15.00 5.33 -18.00
C LYS A 174 -15.32 5.22 -16.51
N THR A 175 -14.36 4.76 -15.70
CA THR A 175 -14.66 4.39 -14.29
C THR A 175 -13.83 5.16 -13.26
N TYR A 176 -12.71 5.81 -13.64
CA TYR A 176 -11.95 6.70 -12.78
C TYR A 176 -12.77 7.97 -12.43
N PRO A 177 -12.73 8.48 -11.20
CA PRO A 177 -11.94 8.05 -10.05
C PRO A 177 -12.61 6.96 -9.17
N LYS A 178 -13.79 6.46 -9.52
CA LYS A 178 -14.49 5.42 -8.75
C LYS A 178 -13.76 4.08 -8.75
N THR A 179 -13.01 3.76 -9.82
CA THR A 179 -11.95 2.75 -9.79
C THR A 179 -10.60 3.46 -9.87
N PHE A 180 -9.57 2.89 -9.26
CA PHE A 180 -8.26 3.51 -9.14
C PHE A 180 -7.15 2.45 -9.23
N GLU A 181 -5.91 2.91 -9.44
CA GLU A 181 -4.74 2.04 -9.60
C GLU A 181 -4.87 1.03 -10.75
N ASN A 182 -5.52 1.43 -11.83
CA ASN A 182 -5.72 0.57 -13.00
C ASN A 182 -4.50 0.59 -13.94
N ILE A 183 -3.84 1.75 -14.05
CA ILE A 183 -2.69 1.99 -14.92
C ILE A 183 -1.64 2.78 -14.15
N ASP A 184 -0.36 2.48 -14.37
CA ASP A 184 0.79 3.23 -13.89
C ASP A 184 1.69 3.58 -15.07
N ASN A 185 1.60 4.82 -15.57
CA ASN A 185 2.18 5.24 -16.86
C ASN A 185 1.68 4.32 -18.00
N ASN A 186 2.57 3.59 -18.66
CA ASN A 186 2.23 2.66 -19.74
C ASN A 186 2.09 1.20 -19.24
N TYR A 187 1.91 0.98 -17.94
CA TYR A 187 1.85 -0.34 -17.34
C TYR A 187 0.46 -0.67 -16.82
N ILE A 188 -0.04 -1.86 -17.13
CA ILE A 188 -1.31 -2.38 -16.61
C ILE A 188 -1.10 -2.77 -15.14
N ALA A 189 -1.69 -2.01 -14.20
CA ALA A 189 -1.51 -2.22 -12.77
C ALA A 189 -2.49 -3.26 -12.18
N ILE A 190 -3.58 -3.56 -12.88
CA ILE A 190 -4.56 -4.58 -12.47
C ILE A 190 -4.05 -6.01 -12.68
N GLU A 191 -2.99 -6.22 -13.47
CA GLU A 191 -2.42 -7.53 -13.75
C GLU A 191 -1.36 -7.92 -12.71
N PRO A 192 -1.47 -9.11 -12.07
CA PRO A 192 -0.42 -9.60 -11.16
C PRO A 192 0.87 -9.93 -11.91
N ARG A 193 2.02 -9.53 -11.37
CA ARG A 193 3.36 -9.79 -11.95
C ARG A 193 3.85 -11.21 -11.77
N THR A 194 3.11 -12.08 -11.13
CA THR A 194 3.58 -13.41 -10.75
C THR A 194 2.67 -14.51 -11.23
N PRO A 195 3.22 -15.70 -11.48
CA PRO A 195 2.41 -16.87 -11.75
C PRO A 195 1.52 -17.17 -10.55
N CYS A 196 0.22 -16.94 -10.69
CA CYS A 196 -0.78 -17.17 -9.66
C CYS A 196 -2.16 -17.36 -10.33
N PRO A 197 -3.15 -17.90 -9.62
CA PRO A 197 -4.50 -18.10 -10.14
C PRO A 197 -5.24 -16.81 -10.55
N VAL A 198 -4.81 -15.66 -10.07
CA VAL A 198 -5.48 -14.39 -10.36
C VAL A 198 -5.23 -13.95 -11.79
N LEU A 199 -6.30 -13.64 -12.53
CA LEU A 199 -6.25 -13.07 -13.88
C LEU A 199 -5.99 -11.58 -13.81
N TYR A 200 -6.83 -10.85 -13.07
CA TYR A 200 -6.69 -9.42 -12.76
C TYR A 200 -7.40 -9.06 -11.46
N GLY A 201 -7.08 -7.89 -10.92
CA GLY A 201 -7.76 -7.32 -9.75
C GLY A 201 -8.12 -5.85 -9.98
N ILE A 202 -9.41 -5.52 -9.99
CA ILE A 202 -9.91 -4.14 -10.13
C ILE A 202 -10.31 -3.63 -8.76
N ARG A 203 -9.83 -2.43 -8.38
CA ARG A 203 -10.09 -1.81 -7.09
C ARG A 203 -10.96 -0.57 -7.26
N GLY A 204 -11.86 -0.36 -6.32
CA GLY A 204 -12.76 0.79 -6.38
C GLY A 204 -13.60 0.99 -5.12
N GLU A 205 -14.42 2.03 -5.16
CA GLU A 205 -15.24 2.46 -4.03
C GLU A 205 -16.54 1.66 -3.89
N ASP A 206 -17.03 1.05 -4.97
CA ASP A 206 -18.35 0.47 -5.04
C ASP A 206 -18.36 -0.84 -5.86
N PRO A 207 -19.08 -1.90 -5.40
CA PRO A 207 -19.13 -3.17 -6.11
C PRO A 207 -19.74 -3.08 -7.53
N GLU A 208 -20.69 -2.20 -7.77
CA GLU A 208 -21.37 -2.11 -9.06
C GLU A 208 -20.48 -1.44 -10.11
N ILE A 209 -19.68 -0.44 -9.70
CA ILE A 209 -18.68 0.12 -10.61
C ILE A 209 -17.61 -0.89 -11.00
N LEU A 210 -17.25 -1.83 -10.09
CA LEU A 210 -16.30 -2.91 -10.39
C LEU A 210 -16.87 -3.89 -11.42
N LYS A 211 -18.14 -4.25 -11.31
CA LYS A 211 -18.83 -5.09 -12.31
C LYS A 211 -18.89 -4.39 -13.67
N THR A 212 -19.18 -3.09 -13.67
CA THR A 212 -19.16 -2.26 -14.88
C THR A 212 -17.77 -2.21 -15.49
N ALA A 213 -16.74 -1.96 -14.68
CA ALA A 213 -15.35 -1.91 -15.11
C ALA A 213 -14.90 -3.23 -15.75
N LYS A 214 -15.26 -4.36 -15.16
CA LYS A 214 -14.97 -5.71 -15.69
C LYS A 214 -15.45 -5.85 -17.14
N ASN A 215 -16.60 -5.31 -17.50
CA ASN A 215 -17.22 -5.45 -18.83
C ASN A 215 -16.44 -4.73 -19.96
N PHE A 216 -15.58 -3.78 -19.62
CA PHE A 216 -14.71 -3.11 -20.59
C PHE A 216 -13.46 -3.92 -20.93
N LEU A 217 -13.04 -4.85 -20.06
CA LEU A 217 -11.79 -5.57 -20.20
C LEU A 217 -11.87 -6.63 -21.31
N LYS A 218 -10.88 -6.63 -22.20
CA LYS A 218 -10.65 -7.66 -23.20
C LYS A 218 -9.41 -8.48 -22.80
N VAL A 219 -9.61 -9.77 -22.60
CA VAL A 219 -8.59 -10.73 -22.17
C VAL A 219 -8.56 -11.89 -23.14
N ASN A 220 -7.39 -12.42 -23.47
CA ASN A 220 -7.24 -13.51 -24.45
C ASN A 220 -7.47 -14.91 -23.84
N GLU A 221 -7.99 -14.96 -22.63
CA GLU A 221 -8.35 -16.23 -21.97
C GLU A 221 -9.70 -16.11 -21.29
N GLU A 222 -10.41 -17.23 -21.18
CA GLU A 222 -11.67 -17.27 -20.47
C GLU A 222 -11.44 -17.19 -18.95
N MET A 223 -12.18 -16.32 -18.29
CA MET A 223 -12.18 -16.22 -16.83
C MET A 223 -13.01 -17.37 -16.25
N ASP A 224 -12.42 -18.14 -15.33
CA ASP A 224 -13.10 -19.23 -14.64
C ASP A 224 -14.20 -18.72 -13.71
N THR A 225 -13.85 -17.80 -12.84
CA THR A 225 -14.76 -17.21 -11.86
C THR A 225 -14.23 -15.87 -11.37
N PHE A 226 -15.04 -15.10 -10.64
CA PHE A 226 -14.61 -13.91 -9.94
C PHE A 226 -15.30 -13.76 -8.58
N THR A 227 -14.66 -13.03 -7.70
CA THR A 227 -15.23 -12.67 -6.39
C THR A 227 -14.93 -11.20 -6.10
N ILE A 228 -15.92 -10.50 -5.54
CA ILE A 228 -15.74 -9.14 -5.02
C ILE A 228 -15.50 -9.24 -3.53
N PHE A 229 -14.38 -8.71 -3.08
CA PHE A 229 -14.01 -8.65 -1.67
C PHE A 229 -14.19 -7.24 -1.13
N LYS A 230 -14.78 -7.12 0.07
CA LYS A 230 -14.69 -5.90 0.87
C LYS A 230 -13.37 -5.88 1.60
N THR A 231 -12.61 -4.77 1.57
CA THR A 231 -11.23 -4.78 2.01
C THR A 231 -10.81 -3.48 2.70
N ASN A 232 -9.81 -3.56 3.58
CA ASN A 232 -9.12 -2.41 4.16
C ASN A 232 -7.96 -1.90 3.29
N GLN A 233 -7.83 -2.37 2.04
CA GLN A 233 -6.82 -1.84 1.13
C GLN A 233 -7.08 -0.35 0.85
N HIS A 234 -6.01 0.43 0.69
CA HIS A 234 -6.07 1.85 0.33
C HIS A 234 -6.86 2.72 1.32
N THR A 235 -6.77 2.41 2.63
CA THR A 235 -7.47 3.14 3.70
C THR A 235 -6.54 3.84 4.69
N ASP A 236 -5.23 3.62 4.59
CA ASP A 236 -4.24 4.03 5.59
C ASP A 236 -4.47 3.40 6.98
N MET A 237 -5.29 2.34 7.07
CA MET A 237 -5.66 1.72 8.36
C MET A 237 -4.45 1.27 9.19
N HIS A 238 -3.28 1.05 8.58
CA HIS A 238 -2.05 0.67 9.28
C HIS A 238 -1.33 1.86 9.93
N LEU A 239 -1.68 3.10 9.57
CA LEU A 239 -0.99 4.29 10.06
C LEU A 239 -1.59 4.78 11.38
N GLN A 240 -0.78 4.84 12.41
CA GLN A 240 -1.11 5.41 13.70
C GLN A 240 -0.63 6.86 13.76
N LYS A 241 -1.53 7.80 14.04
CA LYS A 241 -1.14 9.20 14.24
C LYS A 241 -0.48 9.35 15.60
N ILE A 242 0.74 9.83 15.61
CA ILE A 242 1.53 10.12 16.81
C ILE A 242 2.03 11.55 16.79
N ASP A 243 2.31 12.08 17.97
CA ASP A 243 2.76 13.45 18.21
C ASP A 243 4.29 13.57 18.31
N LYS A 244 5.01 12.46 18.59
CA LYS A 244 6.46 12.43 18.84
C LYS A 244 7.16 11.27 18.15
N ILE A 245 8.37 11.56 17.64
CA ILE A 245 9.23 10.58 16.95
C ILE A 245 9.68 9.47 17.90
N ASP A 246 9.96 9.76 19.16
CA ASP A 246 10.41 8.79 20.17
C ASP A 246 9.36 7.69 20.49
N LYS A 247 8.08 7.92 20.16
CA LYS A 247 7.02 6.92 20.31
C LYS A 247 6.98 5.86 19.20
N MET A 248 7.85 5.98 18.21
CA MET A 248 7.89 5.02 17.12
C MET A 248 8.56 3.71 17.53
N GLU A 249 7.91 2.61 17.20
CA GLU A 249 8.43 1.27 17.42
C GLU A 249 8.75 0.57 16.10
N LYS A 250 9.71 -0.35 16.12
CA LYS A 250 10.01 -1.20 14.97
C LYS A 250 8.76 -1.97 14.53
N TYR A 251 8.58 -2.06 13.22
CA TYR A 251 7.43 -2.68 12.55
C TYR A 251 6.10 -1.93 12.73
N GLY A 252 6.09 -0.78 13.39
CA GLY A 252 4.95 0.12 13.43
C GLY A 252 4.87 0.98 12.17
N SER A 253 3.69 1.53 11.90
CA SER A 253 3.44 2.46 10.81
C SER A 253 2.74 3.71 11.33
N TYR A 254 3.19 4.90 10.91
CA TYR A 254 2.87 6.14 11.60
C TYR A 254 2.59 7.29 10.65
N ILE A 255 1.83 8.26 11.16
CA ILE A 255 1.75 9.63 10.67
C ILE A 255 2.38 10.51 11.73
N VAL A 256 3.44 11.25 11.38
CA VAL A 256 4.19 12.11 12.31
C VAL A 256 4.67 13.37 11.62
N ASN A 257 4.72 14.48 12.35
CA ASN A 257 5.30 15.74 11.88
C ASN A 257 6.77 15.84 12.30
N GLY A 258 7.56 16.57 11.52
CA GLY A 258 8.93 16.89 11.90
C GLY A 258 9.60 17.84 10.93
N THR A 259 10.79 18.28 11.30
CA THR A 259 11.64 19.20 10.52
C THR A 259 12.81 18.44 9.92
N ILE A 260 13.10 18.66 8.64
CA ILE A 260 14.25 18.08 7.96
C ILE A 260 15.53 18.71 8.50
N ILE A 261 16.45 17.89 9.00
CA ILE A 261 17.70 18.34 9.63
C ILE A 261 18.93 18.15 8.75
N ASP A 262 18.86 17.34 7.70
CA ASP A 262 19.88 17.21 6.66
C ASP A 262 19.27 17.17 5.26
N ASN A 263 20.05 17.59 4.25
CA ASN A 263 19.57 17.55 2.89
C ASN A 263 19.46 16.12 2.37
N PRO A 264 18.37 15.77 1.62
CA PRO A 264 18.26 14.47 1.01
C PRO A 264 19.46 14.11 0.13
N HIS A 265 20.01 12.93 0.30
CA HIS A 265 21.15 12.43 -0.44
C HIS A 265 20.83 11.06 -1.08
N VAL A 266 21.54 10.77 -2.17
CA VAL A 266 21.38 9.50 -2.90
C VAL A 266 22.48 8.54 -2.48
N ILE A 267 22.10 7.32 -2.16
CA ILE A 267 23.05 6.22 -1.89
C ILE A 267 23.03 5.20 -3.03
N GLY A 268 23.95 4.22 -2.96
CA GLY A 268 24.04 3.12 -3.92
C GLY A 268 22.69 2.46 -4.18
N GLY A 269 22.39 2.12 -5.45
CA GLY A 269 21.08 1.63 -5.86
C GLY A 269 20.01 2.70 -6.10
N GLY A 270 20.36 4.00 -5.95
CA GLY A 270 19.46 5.11 -6.27
C GLY A 270 18.42 5.42 -5.19
N HIS A 271 18.56 4.87 -3.99
CA HIS A 271 17.72 5.22 -2.85
C HIS A 271 18.03 6.62 -2.34
N VAL A 272 17.01 7.32 -1.83
CA VAL A 272 17.15 8.68 -1.27
C VAL A 272 16.89 8.62 0.23
N PHE A 273 17.84 9.14 1.02
CA PHE A 273 17.73 9.21 2.47
C PHE A 273 17.87 10.64 2.96
N PHE A 274 17.23 10.94 4.08
CA PHE A 274 17.31 12.20 4.81
C PHE A 274 16.90 11.97 6.25
N LYS A 275 17.20 12.93 7.12
CA LYS A 275 16.81 12.86 8.53
C LYS A 275 15.75 13.89 8.86
N VAL A 276 14.83 13.50 9.71
CA VAL A 276 13.76 14.34 10.27
C VAL A 276 13.83 14.30 11.78
N SER A 277 13.63 15.42 12.43
CA SER A 277 13.57 15.52 13.89
C SER A 277 12.34 16.30 14.36
N ASP A 278 11.97 16.05 15.58
CA ASP A 278 11.11 16.89 16.41
C ASP A 278 11.80 17.17 17.76
N GLU A 279 11.08 17.64 18.75
CA GLU A 279 11.60 17.89 20.10
C GLU A 279 12.00 16.63 20.87
N SER A 280 11.52 15.45 20.45
CA SER A 280 11.71 14.18 21.16
C SER A 280 12.88 13.35 20.60
N GLY A 281 13.24 13.55 19.32
CA GLY A 281 14.29 12.77 18.71
C GLY A 281 14.42 12.95 17.20
N GLU A 282 15.19 12.08 16.57
CA GLU A 282 15.39 12.07 15.12
C GLU A 282 15.16 10.68 14.52
N ILE A 283 14.77 10.64 13.24
CA ILE A 283 14.60 9.40 12.47
C ILE A 283 15.19 9.54 11.08
N GLU A 284 15.86 8.50 10.61
CA GLU A 284 16.28 8.37 9.22
C GLU A 284 15.09 7.94 8.37
N VAL A 285 14.84 8.67 7.28
CA VAL A 285 13.72 8.47 6.34
C VAL A 285 14.28 8.02 5.00
N GLY A 286 13.71 6.94 4.45
CA GLY A 286 14.11 6.36 3.18
C GLY A 286 13.00 6.37 2.13
N ALA A 287 13.28 6.95 0.96
CA ALA A 287 12.51 6.77 -0.27
C ALA A 287 13.29 5.84 -1.20
N TYR A 288 12.84 4.60 -1.30
CA TYR A 288 13.57 3.53 -2.00
C TYR A 288 13.41 3.58 -3.52
N GLU A 289 14.32 2.94 -4.25
CA GLU A 289 14.37 2.95 -5.72
C GLU A 289 13.04 2.63 -6.41
N PRO A 290 12.27 1.62 -6.01
CA PRO A 290 11.00 1.31 -6.66
C PRO A 290 9.97 2.44 -6.67
N THR A 291 10.14 3.49 -5.84
CA THR A 291 9.24 4.65 -5.78
C THR A 291 9.46 5.69 -6.89
N LYS A 292 10.41 5.45 -7.82
CA LYS A 292 10.62 6.20 -9.07
C LYS A 292 10.56 7.74 -8.90
N ASP A 293 9.54 8.38 -9.50
CA ASP A 293 9.40 9.85 -9.53
C ASP A 293 9.15 10.47 -8.15
N PHE A 294 8.59 9.72 -7.21
CA PHE A 294 8.48 10.17 -5.82
C PHE A 294 9.83 10.54 -5.21
N ARG A 295 10.91 9.79 -5.53
CA ARG A 295 12.28 10.16 -5.11
C ARG A 295 12.76 11.47 -5.71
N LYS A 296 12.31 11.83 -6.93
CA LYS A 296 12.65 13.14 -7.54
C LYS A 296 12.03 14.28 -6.71
N THR A 297 10.81 14.10 -6.23
CA THR A 297 10.15 15.02 -5.31
C THR A 297 10.93 15.14 -4.00
N ILE A 298 11.31 14.01 -3.39
CA ILE A 298 12.07 14.01 -2.12
C ILE A 298 13.43 14.71 -2.26
N LYS A 299 14.12 14.57 -3.38
CA LYS A 299 15.39 15.27 -3.64
C LYS A 299 15.31 16.79 -3.67
N LYS A 300 14.10 17.34 -3.84
CA LYS A 300 13.87 18.79 -3.84
C LYS A 300 13.74 19.39 -2.44
N LEU A 301 13.58 18.54 -1.41
CA LEU A 301 13.52 18.96 -0.01
C LEU A 301 14.90 19.45 0.46
N ILE A 302 14.90 20.34 1.46
CA ILE A 302 16.12 20.85 2.09
C ILE A 302 15.97 20.89 3.61
N LYS A 303 17.10 21.03 4.29
CA LYS A 303 17.15 21.30 5.72
C LYS A 303 16.28 22.50 6.09
N GLY A 304 15.46 22.36 7.12
CA GLY A 304 14.52 23.37 7.62
C GLY A 304 13.12 23.28 7.00
N ASP A 305 12.88 22.42 6.00
CA ASP A 305 11.51 22.16 5.57
C ASP A 305 10.75 21.41 6.68
N GLN A 306 9.48 21.75 6.87
CA GLN A 306 8.60 21.02 7.81
C GLN A 306 7.68 20.11 7.03
N VAL A 307 7.57 18.86 7.47
CA VAL A 307 6.86 17.81 6.76
C VAL A 307 6.01 16.96 7.70
N GLN A 308 4.96 16.38 7.16
CA GLN A 308 4.25 15.27 7.77
C GLN A 308 4.60 14.00 6.99
N LEU A 309 5.12 13.02 7.68
CA LEU A 309 5.54 11.73 7.14
C LEU A 309 4.43 10.69 7.29
N PHE A 310 4.25 9.86 6.29
CA PHE A 310 3.35 8.70 6.27
C PHE A 310 4.18 7.49 5.87
N GLY A 311 4.27 6.48 6.72
CA GLY A 311 5.07 5.31 6.45
C GLY A 311 5.32 4.47 7.69
N GLY A 312 6.32 3.61 7.66
CA GLY A 312 6.58 2.76 8.81
C GLY A 312 8.01 2.27 8.93
N ILE A 313 8.35 1.77 10.10
CA ILE A 313 9.70 1.39 10.47
C ILE A 313 9.97 -0.07 10.14
N GLY A 314 10.95 -0.30 9.29
CA GLY A 314 11.44 -1.64 8.95
C GLY A 314 12.36 -2.26 10.03
N CYS A 315 12.89 -3.43 9.74
CA CYS A 315 13.78 -4.15 10.66
C CYS A 315 15.10 -3.40 10.96
N ASN A 316 15.56 -2.57 10.03
CA ASN A 316 16.78 -1.76 10.13
C ASN A 316 16.59 -0.44 10.88
N GLY A 317 15.38 -0.11 11.31
CA GLY A 317 15.08 1.12 12.03
C GLY A 317 14.81 2.36 11.14
N THR A 318 14.96 2.25 9.83
CA THR A 318 14.65 3.34 8.88
C THR A 318 13.15 3.49 8.69
N PHE A 319 12.65 4.72 8.63
CA PHE A 319 11.28 5.04 8.29
C PHE A 319 11.09 4.93 6.77
N ASN A 320 10.35 3.93 6.33
CA ASN A 320 10.05 3.69 4.91
C ASN A 320 8.91 4.60 4.48
N LEU A 321 9.21 5.62 3.70
CA LEU A 321 8.28 6.66 3.31
C LEU A 321 7.29 6.15 2.25
N GLU A 322 5.99 6.32 2.52
CA GLU A 322 4.89 5.99 1.61
C GLU A 322 4.24 7.23 1.00
N LYS A 323 4.09 8.27 1.81
CA LYS A 323 3.53 9.57 1.47
C LYS A 323 4.22 10.67 2.28
N ILE A 324 4.21 11.89 1.77
CA ILE A 324 4.67 13.08 2.50
C ILE A 324 3.72 14.24 2.23
N LYS A 325 3.40 15.01 3.27
CA LYS A 325 2.78 16.32 3.15
C LYS A 325 3.80 17.38 3.48
N ILE A 326 3.92 18.39 2.64
CA ILE A 326 4.75 19.56 2.91
C ILE A 326 3.94 20.51 3.80
N LEU A 327 4.47 20.87 4.96
CA LEU A 327 3.83 21.80 5.88
C LEU A 327 4.39 23.21 5.72
N PHE A 328 5.71 23.33 5.54
CA PHE A 328 6.42 24.58 5.33
C PHE A 328 7.66 24.36 4.47
N LEU A 329 7.96 25.29 3.59
CA LEU A 329 9.15 25.27 2.72
C LEU A 329 10.15 26.33 3.16
N ASN A 330 11.33 25.91 3.61
CA ASN A 330 12.44 26.79 3.86
C ASN A 330 12.95 27.44 2.56
N LYS A 331 13.45 28.68 2.63
CA LYS A 331 13.95 29.41 1.46
C LYS A 331 15.32 28.90 1.03
N LYS A 332 15.41 28.32 -0.15
CA LYS A 332 16.69 27.94 -0.75
C LYS A 332 17.24 29.10 -1.55
N GLN A 333 18.25 29.76 -1.01
CA GLN A 333 18.97 30.80 -1.73
C GLN A 333 20.05 30.19 -2.62
N ILE A 334 20.08 30.61 -3.87
CA ILE A 334 21.14 30.28 -4.84
C ILE A 334 21.73 31.56 -5.41
N LEU A 335 23.02 31.55 -5.68
CA LEU A 335 23.73 32.67 -6.29
C LEU A 335 23.73 32.50 -7.80
N LYS A 336 23.03 33.40 -8.54
CA LYS A 336 23.06 33.45 -10.00
C LYS A 336 23.88 34.62 -10.49
N ASN A 337 24.44 34.46 -11.68
CA ASN A 337 25.12 35.57 -12.35
C ASN A 337 24.13 36.70 -12.66
N PRO A 338 24.53 37.96 -12.58
CA PRO A 338 23.66 39.12 -12.85
C PRO A 338 23.11 39.10 -14.27
N LYS A 339 21.96 39.74 -14.47
CA LYS A 339 21.43 40.01 -15.81
C LYS A 339 22.06 41.30 -16.37
N CYS A 340 22.39 41.28 -17.63
CA CYS A 340 22.81 42.45 -18.37
C CYS A 340 21.60 43.34 -18.69
N HIS A 341 21.81 44.64 -18.95
CA HIS A 341 20.76 45.55 -19.43
C HIS A 341 20.08 45.07 -20.72
N CYS A 342 20.76 44.25 -21.54
CA CYS A 342 20.15 43.64 -22.73
C CYS A 342 19.29 42.40 -22.41
N GLY A 343 19.03 42.09 -21.11
CA GLY A 343 18.20 40.99 -20.64
C GLY A 343 18.90 39.63 -20.57
N LYS A 344 20.09 39.44 -21.14
CA LYS A 344 20.83 38.17 -21.09
C LYS A 344 21.57 37.99 -19.78
N THR A 345 21.63 36.75 -19.28
CA THR A 345 22.46 36.41 -18.10
C THR A 345 23.93 36.55 -18.46
N MET A 346 24.70 37.28 -17.63
CA MET A 346 26.13 37.50 -17.83
C MET A 346 26.93 36.24 -17.47
N THR A 347 28.13 36.10 -18.01
CA THR A 347 29.09 35.06 -17.71
C THR A 347 30.24 35.62 -16.87
N SER A 348 30.80 34.79 -15.95
CA SER A 348 32.00 35.22 -15.22
C SER A 348 33.13 35.55 -16.17
N ALA A 349 33.82 36.68 -15.91
CA ALA A 349 34.98 37.11 -16.68
C ALA A 349 36.30 36.53 -16.14
N GLY A 350 36.25 35.68 -15.14
CA GLY A 350 37.38 35.07 -14.42
C GLY A 350 37.41 35.46 -12.95
N LEU A 351 38.33 34.84 -12.20
CA LEU A 351 38.48 35.08 -10.75
C LEU A 351 38.71 36.55 -10.47
N LYS A 352 37.84 37.16 -9.65
CA LYS A 352 37.88 38.62 -9.32
C LYS A 352 37.78 39.61 -10.49
N LYS A 353 37.37 39.14 -11.70
CA LYS A 353 37.24 40.01 -12.88
C LYS A 353 35.79 40.41 -13.20
N GLY A 354 34.84 40.12 -12.29
CA GLY A 354 33.42 40.41 -12.44
C GLY A 354 32.74 39.60 -13.55
N PHE A 355 31.86 40.22 -14.31
CA PHE A 355 31.02 39.56 -15.32
C PHE A 355 31.10 40.25 -16.68
N LYS A 356 30.87 39.46 -17.75
CA LYS A 356 30.81 39.90 -19.13
C LYS A 356 29.55 39.36 -19.80
N CYS A 357 28.85 40.21 -20.54
CA CYS A 357 27.74 39.79 -21.39
C CYS A 357 28.27 39.28 -22.74
N LYS A 358 27.97 38.02 -23.09
CA LYS A 358 28.35 37.45 -24.38
C LYS A 358 27.54 38.02 -25.56
N ASN A 359 26.37 38.61 -25.29
CA ASN A 359 25.48 39.12 -26.31
C ASN A 359 25.85 40.53 -26.76
N CYS A 360 26.02 41.49 -25.83
CA CYS A 360 26.28 42.89 -26.13
C CYS A 360 27.69 43.37 -25.75
N GLY A 361 28.55 42.49 -25.23
CA GLY A 361 29.92 42.84 -24.85
C GLY A 361 30.07 43.61 -23.53
N PHE A 362 28.98 44.05 -22.89
CA PHE A 362 29.01 44.84 -21.67
C PHE A 362 29.78 44.07 -20.56
N LYS A 363 30.64 44.80 -19.84
CA LYS A 363 31.45 44.30 -18.73
C LYS A 363 31.01 44.94 -17.43
N LEU A 364 30.92 44.15 -16.40
CA LEU A 364 30.61 44.54 -15.00
C LEU A 364 31.79 44.13 -14.11
N PRO A 365 32.86 44.94 -13.98
CA PRO A 365 34.13 44.53 -13.34
C PRO A 365 33.98 44.14 -11.86
N ASN A 366 33.16 44.87 -11.12
CA ASN A 366 32.95 44.66 -9.66
C ASN A 366 31.56 44.04 -9.38
N GLY A 367 30.98 43.35 -10.39
CA GLY A 367 29.69 42.75 -10.21
C GLY A 367 29.77 41.53 -9.28
N GLU A 368 28.71 41.37 -8.48
CA GLU A 368 28.54 40.22 -7.62
C GLU A 368 27.41 39.32 -8.13
N LYS A 369 27.42 38.06 -7.69
CA LYS A 369 26.29 37.18 -7.95
C LYS A 369 25.07 37.64 -7.15
N ILE A 370 23.91 37.54 -7.76
CA ILE A 370 22.64 37.93 -7.14
C ILE A 370 22.05 36.70 -6.43
N ALA A 371 21.72 36.86 -5.16
CA ALA A 371 20.99 35.83 -4.42
C ALA A 371 19.53 35.82 -4.89
N ILE A 372 19.05 34.70 -5.34
CA ILE A 372 17.65 34.48 -5.67
C ILE A 372 17.11 33.27 -4.89
N ILE A 373 15.81 33.27 -4.62
CA ILE A 373 15.15 32.10 -4.07
C ILE A 373 14.91 31.13 -5.23
N GLU A 374 15.39 29.90 -5.06
CA GLU A 374 15.15 28.83 -6.02
C GLU A 374 13.70 28.32 -5.89
N ASP A 375 12.98 28.30 -7.00
CA ASP A 375 11.72 27.56 -7.10
C ASP A 375 12.04 26.07 -7.17
N ARG A 376 11.64 25.32 -6.15
CA ARG A 376 11.88 23.89 -6.03
C ARG A 376 10.74 23.05 -6.60
N GLU A 377 9.73 23.69 -7.21
CA GLU A 377 8.52 23.01 -7.73
C GLU A 377 7.85 22.12 -6.67
N LEU A 378 7.84 22.59 -5.42
CA LEU A 378 7.13 22.01 -4.30
C LEU A 378 6.08 23.00 -3.80
N ILE A 379 4.95 22.51 -3.36
CA ILE A 379 3.81 23.33 -2.92
C ILE A 379 3.53 23.04 -1.44
N GLU A 380 3.45 24.09 -0.63
CA GLU A 380 3.05 23.99 0.78
C GLU A 380 1.62 23.44 0.89
N ASN A 381 1.36 22.71 1.96
CA ASN A 381 0.11 22.02 2.23
C ASN A 381 -0.29 20.93 1.22
N SER A 382 0.58 20.61 0.27
CA SER A 382 0.33 19.56 -0.74
C SER A 382 0.92 18.22 -0.33
N TYR A 383 0.25 17.16 -0.76
CA TYR A 383 0.68 15.78 -0.59
C TYR A 383 1.41 15.25 -1.81
N TYR A 384 2.39 14.40 -1.57
CA TYR A 384 3.12 13.64 -2.58
C TYR A 384 3.16 12.17 -2.16
N GLU A 385 2.97 11.26 -3.11
CA GLU A 385 2.83 9.83 -2.84
C GLU A 385 3.64 8.95 -3.79
N THR A 386 3.84 7.71 -3.40
CA THR A 386 4.49 6.71 -4.24
C THR A 386 3.60 6.34 -5.43
N PRO A 387 4.17 6.01 -6.60
CA PRO A 387 3.40 5.54 -7.75
C PRO A 387 2.69 4.22 -7.43
N THR A 388 1.64 3.91 -8.18
CA THR A 388 0.82 2.70 -8.02
C THR A 388 1.67 1.43 -7.95
N SER A 389 2.69 1.31 -8.80
CA SER A 389 3.57 0.14 -8.86
C SER A 389 4.41 -0.12 -7.61
N ALA A 390 4.62 0.91 -6.78
CA ALA A 390 5.39 0.84 -5.54
C ALA A 390 4.54 1.05 -4.29
N ARG A 391 3.25 1.34 -4.45
CA ARG A 391 2.33 1.59 -3.33
C ARG A 391 2.06 0.32 -2.55
N ARG A 392 2.08 0.43 -1.22
CA ARG A 392 1.65 -0.65 -0.33
C ARG A 392 0.14 -0.82 -0.40
N HIS A 393 -0.35 -2.03 -0.28
CA HIS A 393 -1.80 -2.32 -0.34
C HIS A 393 -2.64 -1.51 0.65
N LEU A 394 -2.12 -1.17 1.81
CA LEU A 394 -2.85 -0.40 2.82
C LEU A 394 -2.78 1.11 2.58
N SER A 395 -1.75 1.60 1.87
CA SER A 395 -1.55 3.03 1.65
C SER A 395 -2.68 3.63 0.81
N LYS A 396 -3.37 4.64 1.37
CA LYS A 396 -4.50 5.34 0.75
C LYS A 396 -3.99 6.25 -0.36
N PRO A 397 -4.41 6.07 -1.62
CA PRO A 397 -4.01 6.96 -2.71
C PRO A 397 -4.63 8.35 -2.53
N LEU A 398 -3.94 9.38 -3.02
CA LEU A 398 -4.41 10.78 -2.87
C LEU A 398 -5.81 10.99 -3.44
N ILE A 399 -6.17 10.27 -4.50
CA ILE A 399 -7.51 10.35 -5.09
C ILE A 399 -8.63 9.98 -4.10
N ARG A 400 -8.33 9.21 -3.05
CA ARG A 400 -9.26 8.86 -1.97
C ARG A 400 -9.14 9.77 -0.74
N MET A 401 -8.12 10.63 -0.70
CA MET A 401 -7.96 11.61 0.38
C MET A 401 -8.86 12.82 0.06
N LYS A 402 -10.09 12.79 0.56
CA LYS A 402 -10.98 13.97 0.52
C LYS A 402 -10.37 15.04 1.44
N GLU A 403 -10.32 16.26 0.97
CA GLU A 403 -10.01 17.43 1.78
C GLU A 403 -11.06 17.63 2.89
#